data_87c62a6b49a8dbbd49cdf707c978e0e6
#
_entry.id   87c62a6b49a8dbbd49cdf707c978e0e6
#
_cell.length_a   1.000
_cell.length_b   1.000
_cell.length_c   1.000
_cell.angle_alpha   90.00
_cell.angle_beta   90.00
_cell.angle_gamma   90.00
#
_symmetry.space_group_name_H-M   'P 1'
#
loop_
_entity.id
_entity.type
_entity.pdbx_description
1 polymer ?
#
loop_
_entity_poly.entity_id
_entity_poly.type
_entity_poly.pdbx_seq_one_letter_code
_entity_poly.pdbx_strand_id
1 'polypeptide(L)'
;LWIGTASLMPDDHIDGFRADVLALLRGLKAPVYRWPGGNFVSGYDWHDGIGERDKRPPRRNPAWTGVESNDVGIHEFMRLCELLDTEPYIAVNAGLGGVKEAADEVEYCNGAEDTPMGKWRKQNGQAKPWKVKWWSVGNEMFGDWQLGFMSTEAFVKKHNSFADAMWKVDSSIHLIAVGEVGRWDEMILANCADRMDLVSEHFYCQDWHGGGLMTHVLQIPRNIRRIAEAHRGYRKDIPALEGKDIRICMDEWNYWYGPHIYGELGTRYFLRDALGIAAGLNEFLRQSDMVFMANYAQTVNVIGCIKATTTDACYASTGEVLKLYREQFGTVPVKVDGELRPLDVAAAIRSSDQALTLSVINPGWEEVTFELDILGGQFEYQEKTCRLNGVATIYTLTGPDDMAYNTPGQESVVKVSEKSLKNTKQVKVGPFSANVIVLGTE
;
A
#
# COMPACT_ATOMS: atom_id res chain seq x y z
N LEU A 1 41.32 -15.01 10.25
CA LEU A 1 40.47 -13.85 9.96
C LEU A 1 39.03 -14.36 9.88
N TRP A 2 38.15 -13.86 10.71
CA TRP A 2 36.71 -14.12 10.62
C TRP A 2 36.07 -12.90 9.95
N ILE A 3 35.42 -13.09 8.80
CA ILE A 3 34.65 -12.07 8.12
C ILE A 3 33.19 -12.45 8.31
N GLY A 4 32.39 -11.54 8.92
CA GLY A 4 30.96 -11.71 9.07
C GLY A 4 30.23 -11.32 7.77
N THR A 5 29.24 -10.50 7.86
CA THR A 5 28.58 -9.90 6.68
C THR A 5 29.40 -8.72 6.17
N ALA A 6 29.35 -8.49 4.85
CA ALA A 6 29.94 -7.32 4.22
C ALA A 6 28.88 -6.66 3.33
N SER A 7 28.79 -5.33 3.39
CA SER A 7 27.91 -4.53 2.54
C SER A 7 28.74 -3.71 1.58
N LEU A 8 28.40 -3.76 0.30
CA LEU A 8 29.02 -2.95 -0.75
C LEU A 8 27.97 -2.07 -1.36
N MET A 9 28.10 -0.75 -1.17
CA MET A 9 27.20 0.26 -1.72
C MET A 9 27.79 0.90 -2.98
N PRO A 10 26.98 1.23 -4.00
CA PRO A 10 27.43 2.09 -5.10
C PRO A 10 27.91 3.47 -4.59
N ASP A 11 28.88 4.08 -5.25
CA ASP A 11 29.42 5.39 -4.83
C ASP A 11 28.37 6.52 -4.92
N ASP A 12 27.37 6.38 -5.79
CA ASP A 12 26.27 7.33 -6.01
C ASP A 12 25.05 7.10 -5.10
N HIS A 13 25.19 6.22 -4.11
CA HIS A 13 24.09 5.98 -3.16
C HIS A 13 23.69 7.27 -2.41
N ILE A 14 22.41 7.39 -2.08
CA ILE A 14 21.86 8.47 -1.28
C ILE A 14 21.53 7.92 0.11
N ASP A 15 22.36 8.24 1.10
CA ASP A 15 22.21 7.76 2.49
C ASP A 15 22.13 6.22 2.64
N GLY A 16 22.75 5.49 1.72
CA GLY A 16 22.73 4.02 1.68
C GLY A 16 21.64 3.43 0.78
N PHE A 17 20.79 4.26 0.16
CA PHE A 17 19.80 3.83 -0.81
C PHE A 17 20.32 3.96 -2.24
N ARG A 18 20.02 3.00 -3.09
CA ARG A 18 20.36 3.07 -4.52
C ARG A 18 19.63 4.25 -5.17
N ALA A 19 20.38 5.08 -5.89
CA ALA A 19 19.86 6.32 -6.49
C ALA A 19 18.74 6.06 -7.51
N ASP A 20 18.87 5.02 -8.35
CA ASP A 20 17.88 4.61 -9.35
C ASP A 20 16.57 4.14 -8.70
N VAL A 21 16.65 3.27 -7.67
CA VAL A 21 15.48 2.80 -6.92
C VAL A 21 14.80 3.94 -6.18
N LEU A 22 15.57 4.82 -5.53
CA LEU A 22 15.03 5.99 -4.83
C LEU A 22 14.30 6.95 -5.78
N ALA A 23 14.80 7.11 -7.01
CA ALA A 23 14.12 7.91 -8.03
C ALA A 23 12.74 7.30 -8.42
N LEU A 24 12.66 5.98 -8.58
CA LEU A 24 11.40 5.29 -8.81
C LEU A 24 10.44 5.43 -7.63
N LEU A 25 10.93 5.26 -6.40
CA LEU A 25 10.11 5.44 -5.19
C LEU A 25 9.53 6.85 -5.10
N ARG A 26 10.33 7.89 -5.40
CA ARG A 26 9.85 9.28 -5.49
C ARG A 26 8.76 9.46 -6.54
N GLY A 27 8.87 8.77 -7.67
CA GLY A 27 7.86 8.80 -8.74
C GLY A 27 6.52 8.20 -8.32
N LEU A 28 6.49 7.25 -7.38
CA LEU A 28 5.26 6.69 -6.84
C LEU A 28 4.48 7.70 -5.98
N LYS A 29 5.13 8.68 -5.38
CA LYS A 29 4.51 9.69 -4.49
C LYS A 29 3.59 9.04 -3.45
N ALA A 30 4.00 7.89 -2.91
CA ALA A 30 3.21 7.14 -1.95
C ALA A 30 3.04 7.97 -0.66
N PRO A 31 1.81 8.09 -0.11
CA PRO A 31 1.58 8.90 1.08
C PRO A 31 2.04 8.22 2.37
N VAL A 32 2.25 6.91 2.35
CA VAL A 32 2.62 6.11 3.51
C VAL A 32 3.43 4.90 3.09
N TYR A 33 4.42 4.53 3.89
CA TYR A 33 5.14 3.26 3.81
C TYR A 33 5.02 2.49 5.11
N ARG A 34 4.76 1.18 5.02
CA ARG A 34 4.70 0.24 6.15
C ARG A 34 6.01 -0.52 6.31
N TRP A 35 6.52 -0.62 7.53
CA TRP A 35 7.76 -1.31 7.89
C TRP A 35 7.68 -1.84 9.33
N PRO A 36 8.42 -2.94 9.72
CA PRO A 36 9.09 -3.89 8.84
C PRO A 36 8.09 -4.82 8.15
N GLY A 37 6.91 -5.01 8.69
CA GLY A 37 5.77 -5.73 8.14
C GLY A 37 5.98 -7.20 7.78
N GLY A 38 4.88 -7.86 7.40
CA GLY A 38 4.83 -9.24 7.00
C GLY A 38 5.24 -10.23 8.10
N ASN A 39 5.56 -11.46 7.70
CA ASN A 39 5.98 -12.51 8.64
C ASN A 39 7.27 -12.18 9.38
N PHE A 40 8.09 -11.33 8.82
CA PHE A 40 9.38 -10.92 9.40
C PHE A 40 9.21 -10.26 10.77
N VAL A 41 8.22 -9.37 10.95
CA VAL A 41 8.08 -8.60 12.19
C VAL A 41 7.92 -9.48 13.42
N SER A 42 7.27 -10.64 13.29
CA SER A 42 6.96 -11.52 14.42
C SER A 42 8.19 -12.18 15.07
N GLY A 43 9.33 -12.19 14.37
CA GLY A 43 10.60 -12.66 14.89
C GLY A 43 11.69 -11.58 14.98
N TYR A 44 11.35 -10.33 14.68
CA TYR A 44 12.30 -9.23 14.61
C TYR A 44 12.44 -8.51 15.95
N ASP A 45 13.68 -8.38 16.41
CA ASP A 45 14.03 -7.48 17.51
C ASP A 45 14.52 -6.15 16.92
N TRP A 46 13.75 -5.09 17.05
CA TRP A 46 14.07 -3.76 16.50
C TRP A 46 15.38 -3.17 17.06
N HIS A 47 15.83 -3.61 18.24
CA HIS A 47 17.11 -3.20 18.82
C HIS A 47 18.29 -3.61 17.95
N ASP A 48 18.21 -4.75 17.26
CA ASP A 48 19.27 -5.25 16.36
C ASP A 48 19.52 -4.27 15.18
N GLY A 49 18.52 -3.47 14.80
CA GLY A 49 18.61 -2.43 13.75
C GLY A 49 19.09 -1.05 14.24
N ILE A 50 19.57 -0.92 15.49
CA ILE A 50 19.99 0.36 16.08
C ILE A 50 21.49 0.45 16.24
N GLY A 51 22.05 1.65 16.10
CA GLY A 51 23.47 1.93 16.26
C GLY A 51 24.27 1.82 14.95
N GLU A 52 25.59 1.75 15.07
CA GLU A 52 26.49 1.66 13.92
C GLU A 52 26.24 0.36 13.13
N ARG A 53 26.00 0.45 11.82
CA ARG A 53 25.66 -0.69 10.95
C ARG A 53 26.63 -1.86 11.05
N ASP A 54 27.95 -1.58 11.06
CA ASP A 54 29.00 -2.60 11.13
C ASP A 54 29.04 -3.37 12.46
N LYS A 55 28.32 -2.88 13.47
CA LYS A 55 28.21 -3.50 14.80
C LYS A 55 26.88 -4.18 15.03
N ARG A 56 25.94 -4.07 14.12
CA ARG A 56 24.63 -4.71 14.24
C ARG A 56 24.75 -6.21 14.06
N PRO A 57 24.06 -7.02 14.86
CA PRO A 57 24.17 -8.46 14.81
C PRO A 57 23.48 -9.01 13.56
N PRO A 58 24.14 -9.79 12.70
CA PRO A 58 23.44 -10.54 11.67
C PRO A 58 22.60 -11.64 12.32
N ARG A 59 21.38 -11.81 11.83
CA ARG A 59 20.44 -12.84 12.30
C ARG A 59 20.03 -13.74 11.16
N ARG A 60 19.84 -15.03 11.43
CA ARG A 60 19.10 -15.86 10.49
C ARG A 60 17.65 -15.35 10.43
N ASN A 61 17.17 -15.06 9.24
CA ASN A 61 15.79 -14.64 9.09
C ASN A 61 14.85 -15.81 9.46
N PRO A 62 13.98 -15.66 10.48
CA PRO A 62 13.16 -16.77 10.95
C PRO A 62 11.94 -17.03 10.06
N ALA A 63 11.52 -16.05 9.26
CA ALA A 63 10.34 -16.12 8.41
C ALA A 63 10.68 -16.46 6.96
N TRP A 64 11.86 -16.00 6.47
CA TRP A 64 12.30 -16.16 5.10
C TRP A 64 13.68 -16.83 5.06
N THR A 65 14.10 -17.30 3.90
CA THR A 65 15.45 -17.88 3.76
C THR A 65 16.51 -16.78 3.78
N GLY A 66 17.66 -17.05 4.36
CA GLY A 66 18.81 -16.15 4.35
C GLY A 66 19.17 -15.57 5.71
N VAL A 67 20.07 -14.59 5.67
CA VAL A 67 20.57 -13.85 6.83
C VAL A 67 20.14 -12.40 6.72
N GLU A 68 19.51 -11.89 7.77
CA GLU A 68 19.22 -10.48 7.94
C GLU A 68 20.47 -9.78 8.47
N SER A 69 21.00 -8.82 7.71
CA SER A 69 22.19 -8.06 8.10
C SER A 69 21.90 -6.94 9.10
N ASN A 70 20.64 -6.55 9.22
CA ASN A 70 20.21 -5.38 9.97
C ASN A 70 20.79 -4.03 9.45
N ASP A 71 21.21 -3.97 8.18
CA ASP A 71 21.66 -2.72 7.55
C ASP A 71 20.56 -1.66 7.52
N VAL A 72 19.30 -2.07 7.50
CA VAL A 72 18.12 -1.21 7.58
C VAL A 72 17.40 -1.45 8.91
N GLY A 73 17.29 -0.42 9.72
CA GLY A 73 16.50 -0.37 10.94
C GLY A 73 15.63 0.88 10.97
N ILE A 74 15.17 1.28 12.16
CA ILE A 74 14.26 2.43 12.33
C ILE A 74 14.88 3.72 11.73
N HIS A 75 16.17 3.98 11.96
CA HIS A 75 16.83 5.20 11.47
C HIS A 75 16.84 5.28 9.95
N GLU A 76 17.17 4.18 9.28
CA GLU A 76 17.19 4.13 7.82
C GLU A 76 15.78 4.20 7.25
N PHE A 77 14.80 3.54 7.86
CA PHE A 77 13.39 3.65 7.46
C PHE A 77 12.87 5.08 7.60
N MET A 78 13.11 5.73 8.73
CA MET A 78 12.71 7.13 8.93
C MET A 78 13.42 8.06 7.93
N ARG A 79 14.70 7.80 7.63
CA ARG A 79 15.42 8.56 6.62
C ARG A 79 14.84 8.36 5.22
N LEU A 80 14.43 7.14 4.88
CA LEU A 80 13.71 6.85 3.63
C LEU A 80 12.41 7.66 3.56
N CYS A 81 11.61 7.67 4.62
CA CYS A 81 10.37 8.45 4.68
C CYS A 81 10.62 9.95 4.48
N GLU A 82 11.67 10.52 5.09
CA GLU A 82 12.06 11.92 4.86
C GLU A 82 12.45 12.18 3.40
N LEU A 83 13.26 11.29 2.78
CA LEU A 83 13.69 11.41 1.39
C LEU A 83 12.54 11.32 0.38
N LEU A 84 11.45 10.67 0.76
CA LEU A 84 10.26 10.44 -0.06
C LEU A 84 9.11 11.40 0.27
N ASP A 85 9.21 12.19 1.33
CA ASP A 85 8.13 13.05 1.86
C ASP A 85 6.87 12.23 2.13
N THR A 86 6.99 11.18 2.95
CA THR A 86 5.93 10.20 3.21
C THR A 86 5.78 9.92 4.70
N GLU A 87 4.58 9.50 5.11
CA GLU A 87 4.29 9.12 6.50
C GLU A 87 4.84 7.71 6.79
N PRO A 88 5.51 7.49 7.93
CA PRO A 88 5.87 6.16 8.38
C PRO A 88 4.69 5.43 9.02
N TYR A 89 4.60 4.13 8.75
CA TYR A 89 3.71 3.19 9.42
C TYR A 89 4.53 2.03 9.95
N ILE A 90 4.58 1.84 11.27
CA ILE A 90 5.42 0.81 11.91
C ILE A 90 4.56 -0.33 12.47
N ALA A 91 4.98 -1.57 12.19
CA ALA A 91 4.41 -2.78 12.77
C ALA A 91 5.28 -3.24 13.94
N VAL A 92 4.71 -3.37 15.15
CA VAL A 92 5.43 -3.91 16.30
C VAL A 92 5.38 -5.44 16.34
N ASN A 93 6.39 -6.06 16.94
CA ASN A 93 6.46 -7.51 17.10
C ASN A 93 5.45 -8.01 18.14
N ALA A 94 4.24 -8.36 17.71
CA ALA A 94 3.26 -9.05 18.56
C ALA A 94 3.30 -10.58 18.43
N GLY A 95 4.24 -11.15 17.70
CA GLY A 95 4.48 -12.59 17.62
C GLY A 95 5.27 -13.09 18.82
N LEU A 96 6.60 -13.00 18.74
CA LEU A 96 7.53 -13.43 19.80
C LEU A 96 7.90 -12.30 20.74
N GLY A 97 7.66 -11.03 20.36
CA GLY A 97 7.92 -9.86 21.20
C GLY A 97 6.90 -9.64 22.30
N GLY A 98 7.24 -8.74 23.21
CA GLY A 98 6.48 -8.43 24.42
C GLY A 98 5.93 -7.00 24.44
N VAL A 99 5.01 -6.77 25.39
CA VAL A 99 4.36 -5.48 25.60
C VAL A 99 5.37 -4.34 25.86
N LYS A 100 6.44 -4.66 26.65
CA LYS A 100 7.47 -3.68 26.97
C LYS A 100 8.27 -3.26 25.73
N GLU A 101 8.63 -4.24 24.87
CA GLU A 101 9.39 -3.97 23.64
C GLU A 101 8.62 -3.05 22.69
N ALA A 102 7.30 -3.27 22.53
CA ALA A 102 6.45 -2.39 21.72
C ALA A 102 6.33 -0.98 22.31
N ALA A 103 6.17 -0.87 23.63
CA ALA A 103 6.14 0.43 24.31
C ALA A 103 7.48 1.17 24.21
N ASP A 104 8.60 0.45 24.36
CA ASP A 104 9.95 1.00 24.20
C ASP A 104 10.20 1.47 22.75
N GLU A 105 9.67 0.77 21.74
CA GLU A 105 9.77 1.17 20.34
C GLU A 105 9.00 2.46 20.06
N VAL A 106 7.79 2.59 20.59
CA VAL A 106 7.02 3.85 20.55
C VAL A 106 7.79 4.98 21.25
N GLU A 107 8.35 4.73 22.45
CA GLU A 107 9.13 5.73 23.17
C GLU A 107 10.42 6.09 22.43
N TYR A 108 11.05 5.11 21.77
CA TYR A 108 12.24 5.37 20.94
C TYR A 108 11.91 6.30 19.78
N CYS A 109 10.78 6.12 19.13
CA CYS A 109 10.37 6.96 18.00
C CYS A 109 9.81 8.32 18.45
N ASN A 110 8.96 8.34 19.47
CA ASN A 110 8.10 9.48 19.80
C ASN A 110 8.44 10.15 21.14
N GLY A 111 9.15 9.45 22.05
CA GLY A 111 9.46 9.97 23.37
C GLY A 111 10.36 11.21 23.35
N ALA A 112 10.21 12.06 24.36
CA ALA A 112 11.07 13.23 24.56
C ALA A 112 12.54 12.82 24.78
N GLU A 113 13.47 13.71 24.48
CA GLU A 113 14.92 13.40 24.52
C GLU A 113 15.48 13.09 25.91
N ASP A 114 14.71 13.34 26.97
CA ASP A 114 15.07 13.06 28.37
C ASP A 114 14.48 11.74 28.90
N THR A 115 13.61 11.08 28.14
CA THR A 115 13.11 9.73 28.46
C THR A 115 14.19 8.66 28.20
N PRO A 116 14.12 7.45 28.77
CA PRO A 116 15.12 6.41 28.56
C PRO A 116 15.40 6.10 27.08
N MET A 117 14.35 5.82 26.32
CA MET A 117 14.48 5.49 24.90
C MET A 117 14.78 6.73 24.04
N GLY A 118 14.26 7.90 24.39
CA GLY A 118 14.59 9.17 23.74
C GLY A 118 16.06 9.56 23.92
N LYS A 119 16.66 9.30 25.08
CA LYS A 119 18.11 9.45 25.30
C LYS A 119 18.90 8.51 24.40
N TRP A 120 18.48 7.25 24.30
CA TRP A 120 19.15 6.28 23.45
C TRP A 120 19.03 6.67 21.96
N ARG A 121 17.86 7.10 21.48
CA ARG A 121 17.68 7.67 20.14
C ARG A 121 18.66 8.83 19.89
N LYS A 122 18.78 9.77 20.85
CA LYS A 122 19.71 10.90 20.76
C LYS A 122 21.17 10.45 20.67
N GLN A 123 21.58 9.45 21.45
CA GLN A 123 22.91 8.85 21.36
C GLN A 123 23.22 8.27 19.99
N ASN A 124 22.18 7.77 19.29
CA ASN A 124 22.24 7.27 17.94
C ASN A 124 22.06 8.35 16.85
N GLY A 125 22.18 9.62 17.20
CA GLY A 125 22.22 10.74 16.25
C GLY A 125 20.91 11.46 16.01
N GLN A 126 19.79 10.99 16.57
CA GLN A 126 18.46 11.59 16.38
C GLN A 126 17.92 12.16 17.70
N ALA A 127 18.10 13.47 17.92
CA ALA A 127 17.64 14.12 19.15
C ALA A 127 16.12 14.30 19.20
N LYS A 128 15.54 14.82 18.10
CA LYS A 128 14.10 15.10 18.05
C LYS A 128 13.29 13.83 17.80
N PRO A 129 12.10 13.68 18.43
CA PRO A 129 11.18 12.61 18.09
C PRO A 129 10.68 12.72 16.66
N TRP A 130 10.47 11.57 16.00
CA TRP A 130 9.91 11.51 14.65
C TRP A 130 8.39 11.72 14.62
N LYS A 131 7.70 11.44 15.73
CA LYS A 131 6.23 11.55 15.85
C LYS A 131 5.50 10.61 14.89
N VAL A 132 5.92 9.36 14.86
CA VAL A 132 5.26 8.31 14.09
C VAL A 132 3.83 8.14 14.58
N LYS A 133 2.86 8.25 13.67
CA LYS A 133 1.43 8.23 14.01
C LYS A 133 0.81 6.84 13.90
N TRP A 134 1.22 6.05 12.90
CA TRP A 134 0.56 4.80 12.52
C TRP A 134 1.34 3.58 13.04
N TRP A 135 0.66 2.72 13.80
CA TRP A 135 1.26 1.55 14.43
C TRP A 135 0.35 0.35 14.35
N SER A 136 0.79 -0.78 13.77
CA SER A 136 0.05 -2.04 13.87
C SER A 136 0.56 -2.92 15.00
N VAL A 137 -0.36 -3.59 15.67
CA VAL A 137 -0.07 -4.52 16.76
C VAL A 137 0.07 -5.93 16.17
N GLY A 138 1.22 -6.19 15.54
CA GLY A 138 1.54 -7.46 14.90
C GLY A 138 1.17 -7.53 13.43
N ASN A 139 1.25 -8.75 12.88
CA ASN A 139 0.96 -9.11 11.50
C ASN A 139 0.37 -10.52 11.45
N GLU A 140 -0.80 -10.71 10.81
CA GLU A 140 -1.42 -12.02 10.52
C GLU A 140 -1.41 -13.05 11.67
N MET A 141 -1.61 -12.60 12.90
CA MET A 141 -1.48 -13.45 14.10
C MET A 141 -2.45 -14.63 14.15
N PHE A 142 -3.39 -14.69 13.22
CA PHE A 142 -4.33 -15.80 12.98
C PHE A 142 -3.72 -16.97 12.20
N GLY A 143 -2.69 -16.69 11.37
CA GLY A 143 -2.14 -17.65 10.41
C GLY A 143 -1.07 -18.56 11.02
N ASP A 144 -1.16 -19.87 10.77
CA ASP A 144 -0.19 -20.86 11.26
C ASP A 144 1.20 -20.76 10.59
N TRP A 145 1.31 -19.95 9.52
CA TRP A 145 2.57 -19.57 8.90
C TRP A 145 3.31 -18.45 9.64
N GLN A 146 2.62 -17.77 10.58
CA GLN A 146 3.15 -16.63 11.32
C GLN A 146 3.83 -17.09 12.62
N LEU A 147 5.04 -16.58 12.90
CA LEU A 147 5.70 -16.85 14.18
C LEU A 147 4.88 -16.30 15.35
N GLY A 148 4.67 -17.13 16.36
CA GLY A 148 3.88 -16.74 17.52
C GLY A 148 2.38 -16.61 17.22
N PHE A 149 1.87 -17.21 16.14
CA PHE A 149 0.43 -17.27 15.86
C PHE A 149 -0.33 -17.86 17.05
N MET A 150 -1.57 -17.45 17.23
CA MET A 150 -2.34 -17.81 18.40
C MET A 150 -3.85 -17.82 18.15
N SER A 151 -4.60 -18.33 19.12
CA SER A 151 -6.07 -18.23 19.04
C SER A 151 -6.52 -16.78 19.15
N THR A 152 -7.71 -16.48 18.62
CA THR A 152 -8.28 -15.12 18.67
C THR A 152 -8.43 -14.63 20.09
N GLU A 153 -8.84 -15.50 21.04
CA GLU A 153 -9.01 -15.15 22.46
C GLU A 153 -7.68 -14.78 23.11
N ALA A 154 -6.58 -15.42 22.72
CA ALA A 154 -5.24 -15.09 23.18
C ALA A 154 -4.79 -13.74 22.60
N PHE A 155 -5.06 -13.52 21.30
CA PHE A 155 -4.70 -12.28 20.63
C PHE A 155 -5.49 -11.08 21.13
N VAL A 156 -6.80 -11.20 21.42
CA VAL A 156 -7.59 -10.14 22.09
C VAL A 156 -6.89 -9.64 23.35
N LYS A 157 -6.46 -10.55 24.22
CA LYS A 157 -5.76 -10.19 25.47
C LYS A 157 -4.41 -9.52 25.18
N LYS A 158 -3.66 -10.08 24.22
CA LYS A 158 -2.34 -9.56 23.83
C LYS A 158 -2.48 -8.17 23.21
N HIS A 159 -3.38 -7.99 22.24
CA HIS A 159 -3.64 -6.70 21.58
C HIS A 159 -3.98 -5.61 22.62
N ASN A 160 -4.95 -5.88 23.49
CA ASN A 160 -5.36 -4.92 24.51
C ASN A 160 -4.20 -4.51 25.44
N SER A 161 -3.35 -5.47 25.82
CA SER A 161 -2.18 -5.18 26.66
C SER A 161 -1.13 -4.34 25.93
N PHE A 162 -0.89 -4.60 24.64
CA PHE A 162 -0.02 -3.79 23.79
C PHE A 162 -0.56 -2.38 23.62
N ALA A 163 -1.83 -2.26 23.26
CA ALA A 163 -2.46 -0.96 23.05
C ALA A 163 -2.41 -0.07 24.30
N ASP A 164 -2.78 -0.63 25.48
CA ASP A 164 -2.74 0.09 26.74
C ASP A 164 -1.30 0.58 27.07
N ALA A 165 -0.28 -0.22 26.78
CA ALA A 165 1.10 0.14 27.04
C ALA A 165 1.65 1.17 26.03
N MET A 166 1.34 1.03 24.75
CA MET A 166 1.75 1.94 23.70
C MET A 166 1.09 3.32 23.87
N TRP A 167 -0.22 3.39 24.15
CA TRP A 167 -0.91 4.66 24.42
C TRP A 167 -0.49 5.31 25.75
N LYS A 168 -0.02 4.53 26.71
CA LYS A 168 0.57 5.10 27.92
C LYS A 168 1.85 5.88 27.63
N VAL A 169 2.59 5.50 26.61
CA VAL A 169 3.79 6.22 26.13
C VAL A 169 3.40 7.44 25.30
N ASP A 170 2.52 7.25 24.33
CA ASP A 170 2.04 8.33 23.47
C ASP A 170 0.57 8.09 23.08
N SER A 171 -0.32 8.85 23.71
CA SER A 171 -1.77 8.74 23.47
C SER A 171 -2.24 9.34 22.15
N SER A 172 -1.35 9.95 21.37
CA SER A 172 -1.67 10.56 20.07
C SER A 172 -1.46 9.64 18.88
N ILE A 173 -0.90 8.43 19.10
CA ILE A 173 -0.71 7.44 18.04
C ILE A 173 -2.01 6.72 17.71
N HIS A 174 -2.10 6.29 16.45
CA HIS A 174 -3.20 5.48 15.95
C HIS A 174 -2.81 4.02 15.88
N LEU A 175 -3.62 3.17 16.47
CA LEU A 175 -3.37 1.73 16.54
C LEU A 175 -4.22 0.97 15.54
N ILE A 176 -3.59 0.01 14.87
CA ILE A 176 -4.18 -0.86 13.86
C ILE A 176 -4.15 -2.28 14.40
N ALA A 177 -5.32 -2.89 14.59
CA ALA A 177 -5.42 -4.28 15.03
C ALA A 177 -5.28 -5.23 13.84
N VAL A 178 -4.73 -6.41 14.05
CA VAL A 178 -4.73 -7.48 13.04
C VAL A 178 -6.15 -7.99 12.84
N GLY A 179 -6.61 -7.98 11.60
CA GLY A 179 -7.91 -8.47 11.15
C GLY A 179 -7.80 -9.65 10.19
N GLU A 180 -8.89 -10.37 10.06
CA GLU A 180 -9.18 -11.41 9.09
C GLU A 180 -10.69 -11.62 9.04
N VAL A 181 -11.30 -11.37 7.88
CA VAL A 181 -12.75 -11.47 7.70
C VAL A 181 -13.32 -12.80 8.21
N GLY A 182 -14.28 -12.73 9.12
CA GLY A 182 -14.93 -13.86 9.75
C GLY A 182 -14.86 -13.81 11.27
N ARG A 183 -14.75 -14.97 11.91
CA ARG A 183 -14.75 -15.08 13.36
C ARG A 183 -13.62 -14.27 14.03
N TRP A 184 -12.47 -14.14 13.37
CA TRP A 184 -11.37 -13.36 13.90
C TRP A 184 -11.80 -11.90 14.10
N ASP A 185 -12.31 -11.27 13.05
CA ASP A 185 -12.78 -9.89 13.11
C ASP A 185 -13.94 -9.70 14.08
N GLU A 186 -14.92 -10.60 14.07
CA GLU A 186 -16.04 -10.53 15.00
C GLU A 186 -15.56 -10.45 16.45
N MET A 187 -14.56 -11.26 16.81
CA MET A 187 -13.97 -11.28 18.14
C MET A 187 -13.14 -10.04 18.46
N ILE A 188 -12.29 -9.62 17.52
CA ILE A 188 -11.42 -8.43 17.69
C ILE A 188 -12.28 -7.17 17.79
N LEU A 189 -13.20 -6.96 16.87
CA LEU A 189 -14.09 -5.80 16.86
C LEU A 189 -15.01 -5.76 18.07
N ALA A 190 -15.47 -6.90 18.59
CA ALA A 190 -16.31 -6.97 19.78
C ALA A 190 -15.53 -6.68 21.09
N ASN A 191 -14.23 -6.99 21.15
CA ASN A 191 -13.48 -7.00 22.41
C ASN A 191 -12.30 -6.00 22.45
N CYS A 192 -11.94 -5.40 21.33
CA CYS A 192 -10.82 -4.46 21.22
C CYS A 192 -11.21 -3.10 20.64
N ALA A 193 -12.51 -2.84 20.38
CA ALA A 193 -12.98 -1.61 19.74
C ALA A 193 -12.58 -0.30 20.44
N ASP A 194 -12.29 -0.34 21.75
CA ASP A 194 -11.78 0.81 22.52
C ASP A 194 -10.25 0.92 22.49
N ARG A 195 -9.57 0.03 21.75
CA ARG A 195 -8.12 -0.10 21.73
C ARG A 195 -7.55 -0.21 20.30
N MET A 196 -8.29 0.32 19.32
CA MET A 196 -7.85 0.44 17.95
C MET A 196 -8.52 1.62 17.27
N ASP A 197 -7.87 2.18 16.26
CA ASP A 197 -8.43 3.18 15.36
C ASP A 197 -8.81 2.56 14.02
N LEU A 198 -8.03 1.58 13.56
CA LEU A 198 -8.23 0.84 12.31
C LEU A 198 -8.08 -0.66 12.54
N VAL A 199 -8.57 -1.44 11.58
CA VAL A 199 -8.36 -2.89 11.52
C VAL A 199 -7.68 -3.24 10.20
N SER A 200 -6.61 -4.05 10.28
CA SER A 200 -5.82 -4.53 9.15
C SER A 200 -6.57 -5.62 8.40
N GLU A 201 -6.48 -5.61 7.07
CA GLU A 201 -7.00 -6.68 6.21
C GLU A 201 -6.02 -6.98 5.10
N HIS A 202 -5.89 -8.27 4.75
CA HIS A 202 -5.00 -8.74 3.71
C HIS A 202 -5.72 -9.59 2.69
N PHE A 203 -5.27 -9.54 1.42
CA PHE A 203 -5.63 -10.53 0.42
C PHE A 203 -4.61 -10.59 -0.71
N TYR A 204 -4.43 -11.78 -1.25
CA TYR A 204 -3.63 -12.02 -2.44
C TYR A 204 -4.44 -12.79 -3.49
N CYS A 205 -4.29 -12.38 -4.75
CA CYS A 205 -4.92 -13.02 -5.90
C CYS A 205 -3.92 -13.90 -6.62
N GLN A 206 -4.42 -14.99 -7.21
CA GLN A 206 -3.61 -15.93 -7.97
C GLN A 206 -3.75 -15.67 -9.48
N ASP A 207 -2.85 -16.28 -10.26
CA ASP A 207 -3.05 -16.33 -11.70
C ASP A 207 -4.28 -17.17 -12.03
N TRP A 208 -5.23 -16.57 -12.74
CA TRP A 208 -6.48 -17.24 -13.05
C TRP A 208 -6.46 -17.83 -14.45
N HIS A 209 -6.28 -19.14 -14.54
CA HIS A 209 -6.19 -19.84 -15.83
C HIS A 209 -7.56 -20.18 -16.46
N GLY A 210 -8.65 -20.08 -15.73
CA GLY A 210 -10.01 -20.34 -16.21
C GLY A 210 -10.87 -19.07 -16.22
N GLY A 211 -11.64 -18.83 -17.30
CA GLY A 211 -12.56 -17.69 -17.40
C GLY A 211 -12.01 -16.43 -18.04
N GLY A 212 -10.78 -16.47 -18.56
CA GLY A 212 -10.18 -15.39 -19.34
C GLY A 212 -9.75 -14.15 -18.57
N LEU A 213 -9.28 -13.15 -19.30
CA LEU A 213 -8.70 -11.92 -18.77
C LEU A 213 -9.65 -11.15 -17.83
N MET A 214 -10.92 -11.03 -18.18
CA MET A 214 -11.92 -10.36 -17.33
C MET A 214 -12.01 -10.97 -15.94
N THR A 215 -11.95 -12.30 -15.84
CA THR A 215 -12.00 -12.98 -14.55
C THR A 215 -10.75 -12.71 -13.71
N HIS A 216 -9.57 -12.68 -14.35
CA HIS A 216 -8.32 -12.33 -13.71
C HIS A 216 -8.38 -10.91 -13.14
N VAL A 217 -8.72 -9.91 -13.97
CA VAL A 217 -8.82 -8.51 -13.58
C VAL A 217 -9.79 -8.28 -12.42
N LEU A 218 -10.95 -8.96 -12.44
CA LEU A 218 -11.99 -8.77 -11.42
C LEU A 218 -11.68 -9.40 -10.06
N GLN A 219 -10.62 -10.18 -9.89
CA GLN A 219 -10.26 -10.76 -8.58
C GLN A 219 -10.03 -9.66 -7.53
N ILE A 220 -9.21 -8.65 -7.86
CA ILE A 220 -8.86 -7.57 -6.93
C ILE A 220 -10.10 -6.78 -6.48
N PRO A 221 -10.91 -6.17 -7.36
CA PRO A 221 -12.08 -5.39 -6.92
C PRO A 221 -13.13 -6.25 -6.19
N ARG A 222 -13.27 -7.54 -6.52
CA ARG A 222 -14.19 -8.44 -5.80
C ARG A 222 -13.74 -8.68 -4.36
N ASN A 223 -12.46 -8.89 -4.11
CA ASN A 223 -11.94 -9.06 -2.76
C ASN A 223 -12.11 -7.78 -1.93
N ILE A 224 -11.77 -6.62 -2.47
CA ILE A 224 -11.95 -5.32 -1.79
C ILE A 224 -13.42 -5.15 -1.39
N ARG A 225 -14.35 -5.36 -2.32
CA ARG A 225 -15.79 -5.24 -2.06
C ARG A 225 -16.25 -6.23 -1.01
N ARG A 226 -15.87 -7.51 -1.12
CA ARG A 226 -16.23 -8.56 -0.15
C ARG A 226 -15.82 -8.19 1.27
N ILE A 227 -14.59 -7.68 1.45
CA ILE A 227 -14.07 -7.26 2.74
C ILE A 227 -14.84 -6.03 3.25
N ALA A 228 -15.01 -5.00 2.43
CA ALA A 228 -15.77 -3.81 2.81
C ALA A 228 -17.22 -4.13 3.21
N GLU A 229 -17.89 -5.04 2.50
CA GLU A 229 -19.25 -5.49 2.81
C GLU A 229 -19.33 -6.25 4.13
N ALA A 230 -18.32 -7.11 4.43
CA ALA A 230 -18.24 -7.80 5.71
C ALA A 230 -18.14 -6.78 6.87
N HIS A 231 -17.28 -5.76 6.73
CA HIS A 231 -17.12 -4.72 7.75
C HIS A 231 -18.36 -3.84 7.91
N ARG A 232 -19.13 -3.58 6.84
CA ARG A 232 -20.46 -2.94 6.98
C ARG A 232 -21.43 -3.80 7.79
N GLY A 233 -21.37 -5.13 7.61
CA GLY A 233 -22.11 -6.08 8.43
C GLY A 233 -21.70 -5.99 9.90
N TYR A 234 -20.41 -6.03 10.20
CA TYR A 234 -19.88 -5.91 11.56
C TYR A 234 -20.29 -4.60 12.25
N ARG A 235 -20.22 -3.45 11.54
CA ARG A 235 -20.67 -2.16 12.09
C ARG A 235 -22.13 -2.19 12.51
N LYS A 236 -22.97 -2.93 11.80
CA LYS A 236 -24.39 -3.07 12.10
C LYS A 236 -24.66 -4.03 13.27
N ASP A 237 -23.91 -5.14 13.31
CA ASP A 237 -24.26 -6.29 14.15
C ASP A 237 -23.47 -6.35 15.47
N ILE A 238 -22.33 -5.63 15.59
CA ILE A 238 -21.48 -5.63 16.79
C ILE A 238 -21.73 -4.36 17.63
N PRO A 239 -22.36 -4.46 18.80
CA PRO A 239 -22.71 -3.30 19.64
C PRO A 239 -21.48 -2.44 20.07
N ALA A 240 -20.32 -3.08 20.22
CA ALA A 240 -19.07 -2.38 20.61
C ALA A 240 -18.61 -1.34 19.57
N LEU A 241 -19.13 -1.39 18.34
CA LEU A 241 -18.80 -0.46 17.25
C LEU A 241 -19.76 0.75 17.18
N GLU A 242 -20.81 0.78 18.02
CA GLU A 242 -21.75 1.89 18.01
C GLU A 242 -21.04 3.25 18.29
N GLY A 243 -21.22 4.20 17.38
CA GLY A 243 -20.60 5.52 17.47
C GLY A 243 -19.09 5.57 17.15
N LYS A 244 -18.46 4.47 16.73
CA LYS A 244 -17.05 4.40 16.38
C LYS A 244 -16.84 4.41 14.86
N ASP A 245 -15.79 5.11 14.40
CA ASP A 245 -15.35 5.10 13.00
C ASP A 245 -14.09 4.23 12.83
N ILE A 246 -14.21 2.95 13.19
CA ILE A 246 -13.14 1.97 12.91
C ILE A 246 -13.26 1.56 11.45
N ARG A 247 -12.28 1.94 10.64
CA ARG A 247 -12.20 1.61 9.21
C ARG A 247 -11.08 0.62 8.91
N ILE A 248 -11.07 0.13 7.68
CA ILE A 248 -10.11 -0.85 7.19
C ILE A 248 -8.79 -0.17 6.83
N CYS A 249 -7.68 -0.74 7.30
CA CYS A 249 -6.36 -0.59 6.75
C CYS A 249 -6.05 -1.84 5.90
N MET A 250 -6.20 -1.74 4.57
CA MET A 250 -5.85 -2.83 3.66
C MET A 250 -4.34 -2.85 3.45
N ASP A 251 -3.59 -3.25 4.46
CA ASP A 251 -2.14 -3.03 4.50
C ASP A 251 -1.30 -4.11 3.82
N GLU A 252 -1.96 -5.16 3.25
CA GLU A 252 -1.37 -6.02 2.24
C GLU A 252 -2.41 -6.43 1.19
N TRP A 253 -2.15 -6.12 -0.07
CA TRP A 253 -2.99 -6.56 -1.18
C TRP A 253 -2.21 -6.59 -2.49
N ASN A 254 -2.37 -7.64 -3.29
CA ASN A 254 -1.73 -7.77 -4.60
C ASN A 254 -2.16 -9.08 -5.31
N TYR A 255 -1.56 -9.31 -6.49
CA TYR A 255 -1.39 -10.64 -7.07
C TYR A 255 -0.12 -11.29 -6.54
N TRP A 256 -0.17 -12.59 -6.26
CA TRP A 256 1.00 -13.37 -5.85
C TRP A 256 0.95 -14.79 -6.42
N TYR A 257 1.73 -15.04 -7.45
CA TYR A 257 1.78 -16.33 -8.14
C TYR A 257 3.14 -16.57 -8.84
N GLY A 258 3.44 -17.83 -9.16
CA GLY A 258 4.66 -18.23 -9.90
C GLY A 258 4.55 -18.07 -11.43
N PRO A 259 5.65 -18.31 -12.16
CA PRO A 259 6.96 -18.72 -11.63
C PRO A 259 7.69 -17.59 -10.92
N HIS A 260 8.43 -17.95 -9.84
CA HIS A 260 9.16 -16.98 -9.03
C HIS A 260 10.55 -16.72 -9.63
N ILE A 261 10.77 -15.53 -10.16
CA ILE A 261 12.00 -15.16 -10.88
C ILE A 261 12.75 -13.95 -10.30
N TYR A 262 12.16 -13.30 -9.30
CA TYR A 262 12.77 -12.15 -8.61
C TYR A 262 13.03 -12.47 -7.13
N GLY A 263 13.88 -13.49 -6.90
CA GLY A 263 14.18 -14.00 -5.56
C GLY A 263 13.14 -14.98 -5.02
N GLU A 264 13.18 -15.25 -3.73
CA GLU A 264 12.23 -16.13 -3.06
C GLU A 264 10.80 -15.62 -3.24
N LEU A 265 9.93 -16.45 -3.81
CA LEU A 265 8.52 -16.15 -4.10
C LEU A 265 8.28 -14.92 -4.99
N GLY A 266 9.30 -14.44 -5.70
CA GLY A 266 9.23 -13.23 -6.52
C GLY A 266 8.40 -13.40 -7.78
N THR A 267 7.44 -12.51 -8.02
CA THR A 267 6.46 -12.57 -9.11
C THR A 267 6.84 -11.61 -10.24
N ARG A 268 6.70 -12.07 -11.49
CA ARG A 268 6.68 -11.21 -12.68
C ARG A 268 5.26 -10.68 -12.87
N TYR A 269 5.11 -9.36 -13.04
CA TYR A 269 3.82 -8.75 -13.32
C TYR A 269 3.66 -8.38 -14.76
N PHE A 270 2.53 -8.79 -15.32
CA PHE A 270 2.12 -8.56 -16.71
C PHE A 270 1.13 -7.38 -16.79
N LEU A 271 0.82 -6.93 -18.00
CA LEU A 271 -0.18 -5.88 -18.21
C LEU A 271 -1.54 -6.27 -17.62
N ARG A 272 -1.96 -7.54 -17.73
CA ARG A 272 -3.21 -8.02 -17.12
C ARG A 272 -3.27 -7.80 -15.60
N ASP A 273 -2.13 -7.91 -14.91
CA ASP A 273 -2.06 -7.62 -13.46
C ASP A 273 -2.22 -6.13 -13.22
N ALA A 274 -1.60 -5.29 -14.05
CA ALA A 274 -1.76 -3.84 -13.99
C ALA A 274 -3.23 -3.42 -14.16
N LEU A 275 -3.98 -4.05 -15.08
CA LEU A 275 -5.41 -3.80 -15.23
C LEU A 275 -6.21 -4.19 -13.99
N GLY A 276 -5.85 -5.30 -13.34
CA GLY A 276 -6.46 -5.72 -12.08
C GLY A 276 -6.16 -4.76 -10.92
N ILE A 277 -4.90 -4.28 -10.83
CA ILE A 277 -4.53 -3.24 -9.85
C ILE A 277 -5.29 -1.95 -10.10
N ALA A 278 -5.43 -1.51 -11.36
CA ALA A 278 -6.21 -0.33 -11.72
C ALA A 278 -7.69 -0.47 -11.31
N ALA A 279 -8.32 -1.62 -11.60
CA ALA A 279 -9.68 -1.93 -11.17
C ALA A 279 -9.81 -1.95 -9.63
N GLY A 280 -8.76 -2.41 -8.94
CA GLY A 280 -8.66 -2.36 -7.48
C GLY A 280 -8.61 -0.93 -6.96
N LEU A 281 -7.82 -0.04 -7.56
CA LEU A 281 -7.75 1.37 -7.18
C LEU A 281 -9.10 2.06 -7.38
N ASN A 282 -9.82 1.75 -8.46
CA ASN A 282 -11.20 2.21 -8.65
C ASN A 282 -12.13 1.70 -7.55
N GLU A 283 -11.97 0.44 -7.14
CA GLU A 283 -12.81 -0.12 -6.08
C GLU A 283 -12.48 0.47 -4.71
N PHE A 284 -11.22 0.73 -4.37
CA PHE A 284 -10.86 1.46 -3.15
C PHE A 284 -11.51 2.84 -3.10
N LEU A 285 -11.55 3.56 -4.21
CA LEU A 285 -12.26 4.83 -4.29
C LEU A 285 -13.77 4.65 -4.00
N ARG A 286 -14.39 3.62 -4.59
CA ARG A 286 -15.82 3.31 -4.37
C ARG A 286 -16.12 2.88 -2.92
N GLN A 287 -15.14 2.31 -2.23
CA GLN A 287 -15.25 1.82 -0.84
C GLN A 287 -14.57 2.76 0.18
N SER A 288 -14.33 4.03 -0.17
CA SER A 288 -13.59 4.98 0.67
C SER A 288 -14.31 5.35 1.99
N ASP A 289 -15.59 5.04 2.12
CA ASP A 289 -16.34 5.09 3.38
C ASP A 289 -15.89 4.02 4.39
N MET A 290 -15.39 2.87 3.90
CA MET A 290 -14.93 1.74 4.71
C MET A 290 -13.42 1.60 4.74
N VAL A 291 -12.71 1.90 3.63
CA VAL A 291 -11.26 1.76 3.53
C VAL A 291 -10.60 3.11 3.76
N PHE A 292 -9.81 3.20 4.82
CA PHE A 292 -9.05 4.41 5.18
C PHE A 292 -7.68 4.46 4.51
N MET A 293 -6.97 3.33 4.51
CA MET A 293 -5.61 3.19 4.01
C MET A 293 -5.49 1.90 3.19
N ALA A 294 -4.67 1.92 2.14
CA ALA A 294 -4.33 0.72 1.38
C ALA A 294 -2.84 0.73 1.02
N ASN A 295 -2.11 -0.31 1.42
CA ASN A 295 -0.68 -0.44 1.18
C ASN A 295 -0.45 -1.60 0.19
N TYR A 296 0.01 -1.26 -0.99
CA TYR A 296 0.39 -2.26 -1.99
C TYR A 296 1.57 -3.11 -1.48
N ALA A 297 1.44 -4.41 -1.44
CA ALA A 297 2.49 -5.32 -1.02
C ALA A 297 3.15 -5.98 -2.24
N GLN A 298 4.45 -5.76 -2.46
CA GLN A 298 5.42 -4.99 -1.71
C GLN A 298 6.03 -3.87 -2.58
N THR A 299 7.22 -3.36 -2.22
CA THR A 299 7.81 -2.22 -2.92
C THR A 299 8.84 -2.65 -3.97
N VAL A 300 9.91 -3.34 -3.57
CA VAL A 300 11.03 -3.72 -4.47
C VAL A 300 11.21 -5.24 -4.48
N ASN A 301 11.33 -5.83 -5.69
CA ASN A 301 11.48 -7.27 -5.93
C ASN A 301 10.40 -8.13 -5.27
N VAL A 302 10.60 -9.42 -5.08
CA VAL A 302 9.58 -10.38 -4.61
C VAL A 302 8.23 -10.12 -5.29
N ILE A 303 7.24 -9.58 -4.60
CA ILE A 303 5.95 -9.13 -5.13
C ILE A 303 5.88 -7.61 -5.30
N GLY A 304 7.03 -6.95 -5.33
CA GLY A 304 7.13 -5.48 -5.44
C GLY A 304 6.73 -4.91 -6.79
N CYS A 305 6.26 -3.67 -6.77
CA CYS A 305 5.91 -2.90 -7.97
C CYS A 305 7.13 -2.32 -8.70
N ILE A 306 8.31 -2.38 -8.08
CA ILE A 306 9.60 -2.05 -8.69
C ILE A 306 10.41 -3.34 -8.79
N LYS A 307 11.02 -3.57 -9.95
CA LYS A 307 11.95 -4.68 -10.17
C LYS A 307 13.36 -4.13 -10.32
N ALA A 308 14.30 -4.71 -9.61
CA ALA A 308 15.68 -4.29 -9.59
C ALA A 308 16.63 -5.50 -9.74
N THR A 309 17.67 -5.31 -10.54
CA THR A 309 18.85 -6.17 -10.63
C THR A 309 19.99 -5.53 -9.83
N THR A 310 21.20 -6.04 -9.95
CA THR A 310 22.38 -5.41 -9.34
C THR A 310 22.72 -4.04 -9.93
N THR A 311 22.32 -3.75 -11.17
CA THR A 311 22.70 -2.55 -11.93
C THR A 311 21.54 -1.67 -12.34
N ASP A 312 20.35 -2.22 -12.48
CA ASP A 312 19.22 -1.54 -13.11
C ASP A 312 17.95 -1.71 -12.29
N ALA A 313 17.03 -0.77 -12.42
CA ALA A 313 15.69 -0.87 -11.84
C ALA A 313 14.62 -0.28 -12.79
N CYS A 314 13.41 -0.80 -12.72
CA CYS A 314 12.26 -0.26 -13.45
C CYS A 314 10.96 -0.50 -12.68
N TYR A 315 9.90 0.23 -13.04
CA TYR A 315 8.56 -0.17 -12.61
C TYR A 315 8.14 -1.47 -13.29
N ALA A 316 7.61 -2.40 -12.52
CA ALA A 316 6.76 -3.45 -13.08
C ALA A 316 5.50 -2.82 -13.68
N SER A 317 4.73 -3.58 -14.47
CA SER A 317 3.46 -3.09 -15.02
C SER A 317 2.51 -2.54 -13.95
N THR A 318 2.47 -3.15 -12.78
CA THR A 318 1.70 -2.70 -11.60
C THR A 318 2.22 -1.39 -11.03
N GLY A 319 3.52 -1.15 -11.05
CA GLY A 319 4.14 0.11 -10.62
C GLY A 319 3.78 1.28 -11.54
N GLU A 320 3.71 1.04 -12.84
CA GLU A 320 3.26 2.06 -13.81
C GLU A 320 1.83 2.53 -13.54
N VAL A 321 0.93 1.62 -13.16
CA VAL A 321 -0.44 1.96 -12.77
C VAL A 321 -0.48 2.77 -11.48
N LEU A 322 0.24 2.32 -10.44
CA LEU A 322 0.29 3.04 -9.16
C LEU A 322 0.78 4.48 -9.37
N LYS A 323 1.83 4.66 -10.18
CA LYS A 323 2.34 5.98 -10.55
C LYS A 323 1.30 6.79 -11.32
N LEU A 324 0.67 6.21 -12.35
CA LEU A 324 -0.35 6.88 -13.16
C LEU A 324 -1.48 7.45 -12.30
N TYR A 325 -2.01 6.65 -11.37
CA TYR A 325 -3.09 7.12 -10.51
C TYR A 325 -2.64 8.23 -9.56
N ARG A 326 -1.45 8.11 -8.98
CA ARG A 326 -0.91 9.15 -8.08
C ARG A 326 -0.66 10.49 -8.79
N GLU A 327 -0.30 10.45 -10.06
CA GLU A 327 -0.02 11.65 -10.83
C GLU A 327 -1.26 12.29 -11.43
N GLN A 328 -2.23 11.48 -11.88
CA GLN A 328 -3.28 11.96 -12.76
C GLN A 328 -4.70 11.80 -12.22
N PHE A 329 -4.95 10.85 -11.30
CA PHE A 329 -6.29 10.58 -10.82
C PHE A 329 -6.61 11.36 -9.54
N GLY A 330 -7.88 11.76 -9.39
CA GLY A 330 -8.36 12.49 -8.21
C GLY A 330 -8.57 11.58 -7.00
N THR A 331 -8.81 12.22 -5.84
CA THR A 331 -9.00 11.54 -4.56
C THR A 331 -10.37 11.76 -3.92
N VAL A 332 -11.17 12.68 -4.45
CA VAL A 332 -12.53 12.93 -3.96
C VAL A 332 -13.54 12.21 -4.84
N PRO A 333 -14.20 11.13 -4.35
CA PRO A 333 -15.07 10.31 -5.17
C PRO A 333 -16.23 11.09 -5.81
N VAL A 334 -16.51 10.79 -7.07
CA VAL A 334 -17.68 11.28 -7.82
C VAL A 334 -18.49 10.07 -8.28
N LYS A 335 -19.80 10.14 -8.07
CA LYS A 335 -20.72 9.08 -8.51
C LYS A 335 -20.74 8.99 -10.04
N VAL A 336 -20.64 7.78 -10.55
CA VAL A 336 -20.80 7.45 -11.96
C VAL A 336 -22.04 6.59 -12.12
N ASP A 337 -22.94 6.99 -13.02
CA ASP A 337 -24.13 6.25 -13.38
C ASP A 337 -24.05 5.80 -14.86
N GLY A 338 -24.66 4.68 -15.20
CA GLY A 338 -24.76 4.17 -16.57
C GLY A 338 -24.46 2.67 -16.69
N GLU A 339 -24.64 2.13 -17.90
CA GLU A 339 -24.24 0.78 -18.23
C GLU A 339 -22.76 0.79 -18.70
N LEU A 340 -21.87 0.29 -17.84
CA LEU A 340 -20.43 0.48 -18.02
C LEU A 340 -19.73 -0.76 -18.59
N ARG A 341 -20.34 -1.96 -18.52
CA ARG A 341 -19.71 -3.19 -19.02
C ARG A 341 -19.40 -3.14 -20.53
N PRO A 342 -18.23 -3.62 -20.97
CA PRO A 342 -17.21 -4.37 -20.20
C PRO A 342 -16.21 -3.50 -19.43
N LEU A 343 -16.35 -2.19 -19.44
CA LEU A 343 -15.43 -1.24 -18.80
C LEU A 343 -15.60 -1.23 -17.27
N ASP A 344 -14.51 -1.04 -16.53
CA ASP A 344 -14.55 -0.59 -15.13
C ASP A 344 -14.29 0.91 -15.11
N VAL A 345 -15.19 1.70 -14.52
CA VAL A 345 -15.13 3.16 -14.54
C VAL A 345 -15.28 3.72 -13.14
N ALA A 346 -14.43 4.66 -12.78
CA ALA A 346 -14.55 5.47 -11.57
C ALA A 346 -14.27 6.94 -11.91
N ALA A 347 -14.81 7.84 -11.11
CA ALA A 347 -14.57 9.27 -11.26
C ALA A 347 -14.20 9.91 -9.93
N ALA A 348 -13.34 10.93 -9.99
CA ALA A 348 -12.91 11.66 -8.82
C ALA A 348 -12.54 13.11 -9.18
N ILE A 349 -12.66 14.02 -8.20
CA ILE A 349 -12.12 15.35 -8.31
C ILE A 349 -10.67 15.33 -7.80
N ARG A 350 -9.76 15.91 -8.58
CA ARG A 350 -8.36 16.15 -8.20
C ARG A 350 -8.27 17.50 -7.48
N SER A 351 -8.05 17.46 -6.17
CA SER A 351 -8.16 18.64 -5.31
C SER A 351 -7.14 19.75 -5.62
N SER A 352 -5.99 19.41 -6.20
CA SER A 352 -4.90 20.36 -6.48
C SER A 352 -5.27 21.43 -7.52
N ASP A 353 -6.07 21.08 -8.51
CA ASP A 353 -6.48 21.92 -9.63
C ASP A 353 -7.97 21.85 -9.94
N GLN A 354 -8.74 21.17 -9.10
CA GLN A 354 -10.19 20.97 -9.22
C GLN A 354 -10.61 20.26 -10.52
N ALA A 355 -9.69 19.58 -11.21
CA ALA A 355 -10.01 18.83 -12.41
C ALA A 355 -10.91 17.63 -12.09
N LEU A 356 -11.90 17.38 -12.95
CA LEU A 356 -12.66 16.13 -12.93
C LEU A 356 -11.87 15.06 -13.65
N THR A 357 -11.63 13.95 -12.98
CA THR A 357 -10.85 12.83 -13.52
C THR A 357 -11.71 11.58 -13.62
N LEU A 358 -11.54 10.84 -14.72
CA LEU A 358 -12.15 9.54 -14.92
C LEU A 358 -11.08 8.48 -15.11
N SER A 359 -11.20 7.39 -14.39
CA SER A 359 -10.47 6.15 -14.68
C SER A 359 -11.37 5.23 -15.47
N VAL A 360 -10.88 4.78 -16.63
CA VAL A 360 -11.60 3.87 -17.52
C VAL A 360 -10.69 2.70 -17.89
N ILE A 361 -11.04 1.50 -17.43
CA ILE A 361 -10.27 0.30 -17.68
C ILE A 361 -11.00 -0.55 -18.70
N ASN A 362 -10.33 -0.85 -19.80
CA ASN A 362 -10.80 -1.79 -20.79
C ASN A 362 -9.99 -3.09 -20.73
N PRO A 363 -10.48 -4.12 -20.04
CA PRO A 363 -9.84 -5.44 -20.02
C PRO A 363 -10.21 -6.31 -21.23
N GLY A 364 -10.99 -5.77 -22.18
CA GLY A 364 -11.44 -6.49 -23.37
C GLY A 364 -10.38 -6.55 -24.48
N TRP A 365 -10.69 -7.36 -25.50
CA TRP A 365 -9.87 -7.56 -26.69
C TRP A 365 -10.15 -6.54 -27.82
N GLU A 366 -11.17 -5.71 -27.64
CA GLU A 366 -11.63 -4.76 -28.65
C GLU A 366 -11.58 -3.32 -28.13
N GLU A 367 -11.41 -2.37 -29.04
CA GLU A 367 -11.59 -0.95 -28.76
C GLU A 367 -13.06 -0.70 -28.38
N VAL A 368 -13.27 0.05 -27.30
CA VAL A 368 -14.60 0.49 -26.89
C VAL A 368 -14.73 2.00 -27.07
N THR A 369 -15.82 2.42 -27.68
CA THR A 369 -16.22 3.82 -27.76
C THR A 369 -17.39 4.04 -26.82
N PHE A 370 -17.30 5.04 -25.96
CA PHE A 370 -18.37 5.42 -25.03
C PHE A 370 -18.65 6.91 -25.12
N GLU A 371 -19.86 7.28 -24.73
CA GLU A 371 -20.27 8.68 -24.60
C GLU A 371 -20.11 9.12 -23.16
N LEU A 372 -19.52 10.29 -22.97
CA LEU A 372 -19.38 10.92 -21.67
C LEU A 372 -20.35 12.09 -21.59
N ASP A 373 -21.36 11.96 -20.74
CA ASP A 373 -22.30 13.04 -20.41
C ASP A 373 -22.02 13.55 -18.99
N ILE A 374 -21.67 14.82 -18.91
CA ILE A 374 -21.52 15.55 -17.65
C ILE A 374 -22.64 16.55 -17.60
N LEU A 375 -23.64 16.26 -16.77
CA LEU A 375 -24.86 17.04 -16.65
C LEU A 375 -24.58 18.53 -16.43
N GLY A 376 -24.91 19.34 -17.42
CA GLY A 376 -24.76 20.81 -17.38
C GLY A 376 -23.33 21.31 -17.56
N GLY A 377 -22.34 20.42 -17.80
CA GLY A 377 -20.93 20.81 -18.01
C GLY A 377 -20.27 21.46 -16.79
N GLN A 378 -20.84 21.29 -15.60
CA GLN A 378 -20.34 21.84 -14.34
C GLN A 378 -20.67 20.93 -13.17
N PHE A 379 -19.96 21.12 -12.05
CA PHE A 379 -20.20 20.41 -10.79
C PHE A 379 -19.84 21.30 -9.60
N GLU A 380 -20.39 20.98 -8.42
CA GLU A 380 -20.08 21.70 -7.19
C GLU A 380 -18.96 21.00 -6.43
N TYR A 381 -17.95 21.78 -5.98
CA TYR A 381 -16.88 21.31 -5.13
C TYR A 381 -16.47 22.41 -4.13
N GLN A 382 -16.48 22.10 -2.83
CA GLN A 382 -16.14 23.03 -1.74
C GLN A 382 -16.85 24.39 -1.87
N GLU A 383 -18.18 24.35 -2.05
CA GLU A 383 -19.06 25.53 -2.23
C GLU A 383 -18.76 26.40 -3.47
N LYS A 384 -18.00 25.84 -4.44
CA LYS A 384 -17.69 26.51 -5.71
C LYS A 384 -18.25 25.72 -6.88
N THR A 385 -18.80 26.42 -7.84
CA THR A 385 -19.18 25.83 -9.13
C THR A 385 -17.96 25.75 -10.04
N CYS A 386 -17.51 24.53 -10.32
CA CYS A 386 -16.43 24.22 -11.27
C CYS A 386 -17.06 23.98 -12.65
N ARG A 387 -16.62 24.72 -13.67
CA ARG A 387 -17.08 24.54 -15.06
C ARG A 387 -16.02 23.91 -15.91
N LEU A 388 -16.40 22.97 -16.75
CA LEU A 388 -15.48 22.35 -17.69
C LEU A 388 -15.06 23.37 -18.75
N ASN A 389 -13.76 23.54 -18.96
CA ASN A 389 -13.20 24.49 -19.93
C ASN A 389 -13.02 23.89 -21.34
N GLY A 390 -13.47 22.65 -21.57
CA GLY A 390 -13.36 21.96 -22.84
C GLY A 390 -12.00 21.36 -23.16
N VAL A 391 -11.01 21.51 -22.28
CA VAL A 391 -9.71 20.87 -22.39
C VAL A 391 -9.75 19.50 -21.72
N ALA A 392 -9.30 18.47 -22.45
CA ALA A 392 -9.19 17.13 -21.88
C ALA A 392 -7.91 16.45 -22.36
N THR A 393 -7.32 15.68 -21.44
CA THR A 393 -6.14 14.85 -21.70
C THR A 393 -6.43 13.43 -21.26
N ILE A 394 -6.07 12.45 -22.08
CA ILE A 394 -6.11 11.03 -21.73
C ILE A 394 -4.69 10.51 -21.56
N TYR A 395 -4.45 9.87 -20.43
CA TYR A 395 -3.25 9.10 -20.12
C TYR A 395 -3.59 7.63 -20.20
N THR A 396 -2.94 6.91 -21.11
CA THR A 396 -3.25 5.51 -21.39
C THR A 396 -2.05 4.62 -21.06
N LEU A 397 -2.21 3.73 -20.10
CA LEU A 397 -1.31 2.61 -19.87
C LEU A 397 -1.74 1.43 -20.73
N THR A 398 -0.83 0.91 -21.54
CA THR A 398 -1.04 -0.27 -22.39
C THR A 398 0.29 -0.92 -22.76
N GLY A 399 0.23 -2.03 -23.48
CA GLY A 399 1.35 -2.77 -24.03
C GLY A 399 0.90 -3.53 -25.30
N PRO A 400 1.80 -4.30 -25.93
CA PRO A 400 1.49 -5.04 -27.15
C PRO A 400 0.45 -6.14 -26.97
N ASP A 401 0.37 -6.74 -25.79
CA ASP A 401 -0.62 -7.75 -25.40
C ASP A 401 -0.79 -7.78 -23.87
N ASP A 402 -1.72 -8.58 -23.37
CA ASP A 402 -2.04 -8.70 -21.95
C ASP A 402 -0.93 -9.35 -21.11
N MET A 403 0.01 -10.07 -21.76
CA MET A 403 1.17 -10.71 -21.14
C MET A 403 2.45 -9.86 -21.22
N ALA A 404 2.38 -8.65 -21.77
CA ALA A 404 3.49 -7.71 -21.79
C ALA A 404 3.97 -7.33 -20.38
N TYR A 405 5.28 -7.20 -20.20
CA TYR A 405 5.90 -6.84 -18.91
C TYR A 405 7.19 -6.03 -19.12
N ASN A 406 7.57 -5.27 -18.09
CA ASN A 406 8.81 -4.51 -18.06
C ASN A 406 9.94 -5.30 -17.41
N THR A 407 11.16 -5.10 -17.91
CA THR A 407 12.40 -5.75 -17.42
C THR A 407 13.44 -4.68 -17.11
N PRO A 408 14.10 -4.74 -15.92
CA PRO A 408 15.19 -3.82 -15.61
C PRO A 408 16.29 -3.82 -16.70
N GLY A 409 16.79 -2.63 -17.05
CA GLY A 409 17.82 -2.45 -18.08
C GLY A 409 17.32 -2.53 -19.53
N GLN A 410 16.01 -2.69 -19.73
CA GLN A 410 15.39 -2.71 -21.07
C GLN A 410 14.40 -1.56 -21.23
N GLU A 411 14.10 -1.18 -22.49
CA GLU A 411 13.03 -0.21 -22.74
C GLU A 411 11.69 -0.78 -22.26
N SER A 412 10.92 0.05 -21.54
CA SER A 412 9.59 -0.34 -21.05
C SER A 412 8.62 -0.55 -22.22
N VAL A 413 8.01 -1.75 -22.27
CA VAL A 413 6.98 -2.12 -23.25
C VAL A 413 5.57 -1.85 -22.72
N VAL A 414 5.38 -1.94 -21.41
CA VAL A 414 4.17 -1.47 -20.70
C VAL A 414 4.46 -0.06 -20.21
N LYS A 415 3.81 0.93 -20.80
CA LYS A 415 4.10 2.34 -20.54
C LYS A 415 2.86 3.21 -20.69
N VAL A 416 2.92 4.38 -20.06
CA VAL A 416 1.88 5.41 -20.16
C VAL A 416 2.18 6.31 -21.38
N SER A 417 1.15 6.56 -22.19
CA SER A 417 1.16 7.58 -23.24
C SER A 417 0.14 8.67 -22.90
N GLU A 418 0.43 9.89 -23.36
CA GLU A 418 -0.42 11.08 -23.16
C GLU A 418 -0.96 11.56 -24.50
N LYS A 419 -2.24 11.96 -24.55
CA LYS A 419 -2.88 12.51 -25.73
C LYS A 419 -3.96 13.49 -25.36
N SER A 420 -4.00 14.67 -26.03
CA SER A 420 -5.12 15.60 -25.94
C SER A 420 -6.35 15.04 -26.63
N LEU A 421 -7.50 15.13 -25.98
CA LEU A 421 -8.80 14.76 -26.55
C LEU A 421 -9.43 15.97 -27.25
N LYS A 422 -9.72 15.81 -28.54
CA LYS A 422 -10.42 16.84 -29.34
C LYS A 422 -11.94 16.82 -29.15
N ASN A 423 -12.47 15.68 -28.73
CA ASN A 423 -13.89 15.50 -28.47
C ASN A 423 -14.05 14.81 -27.10
N THR A 424 -14.67 15.52 -26.18
CA THR A 424 -14.92 15.00 -24.81
C THR A 424 -16.24 14.23 -24.73
N LYS A 425 -17.13 14.32 -25.74
CA LYS A 425 -18.40 13.59 -25.74
C LYS A 425 -18.28 12.14 -26.18
N GLN A 426 -17.31 11.84 -27.07
CA GLN A 426 -17.05 10.47 -27.51
C GLN A 426 -15.59 10.12 -27.25
N VAL A 427 -15.37 9.19 -26.36
CA VAL A 427 -14.04 8.74 -25.96
C VAL A 427 -13.83 7.29 -26.42
N LYS A 428 -12.64 7.03 -26.96
CA LYS A 428 -12.20 5.69 -27.38
C LYS A 428 -11.11 5.19 -26.46
N VAL A 429 -11.25 3.97 -25.98
CA VAL A 429 -10.26 3.27 -25.19
C VAL A 429 -9.89 1.94 -25.88
N GLY A 430 -8.60 1.76 -26.13
CA GLY A 430 -8.10 0.55 -26.79
C GLY A 430 -8.24 -0.70 -25.92
N PRO A 431 -8.01 -1.89 -26.50
CA PRO A 431 -7.96 -3.14 -25.74
C PRO A 431 -6.81 -3.11 -24.74
N PHE A 432 -6.92 -3.90 -23.66
CA PHE A 432 -5.89 -4.06 -22.61
C PHE A 432 -5.34 -2.72 -22.13
N SER A 433 -6.21 -1.78 -21.76
CA SER A 433 -5.77 -0.46 -21.37
C SER A 433 -6.38 0.02 -20.06
N ALA A 434 -5.58 0.71 -19.27
CA ALA A 434 -6.04 1.51 -18.15
C ALA A 434 -5.84 2.99 -18.51
N ASN A 435 -6.92 3.76 -18.47
CA ASN A 435 -6.95 5.13 -18.94
C ASN A 435 -7.35 6.07 -17.81
N VAL A 436 -6.62 7.17 -17.65
CA VAL A 436 -7.05 8.29 -16.81
C VAL A 436 -7.31 9.48 -17.71
N ILE A 437 -8.55 9.95 -17.71
CA ILE A 437 -8.99 11.13 -18.46
C ILE A 437 -9.09 12.29 -17.48
N VAL A 438 -8.39 13.36 -17.77
CA VAL A 438 -8.40 14.60 -16.99
C VAL A 438 -9.16 15.66 -17.75
N LEU A 439 -10.25 16.15 -17.18
CA LEU A 439 -11.09 17.20 -17.71
C LEU A 439 -10.78 18.49 -16.95
N GLY A 440 -10.22 19.46 -17.65
CA GLY A 440 -9.87 20.76 -17.09
C GLY A 440 -11.11 21.56 -16.71
N THR A 441 -10.98 22.37 -15.65
CA THR A 441 -12.01 23.29 -15.14
C THR A 441 -11.52 24.74 -15.19
N GLU A 442 -12.49 25.67 -15.13
CA GLU A 442 -12.27 27.11 -14.95
C GLU A 442 -12.44 27.49 -13.47
#